data_d64728fe81991c9af325da4a8eacb0fc
#
_entry.id   d64728fe81991c9af325da4a8eacb0fc
#
_cell.length_a   1.000
_cell.length_b   1.000
_cell.length_c   1.000
_cell.angle_alpha   90.00
_cell.angle_beta   90.00
_cell.angle_gamma   90.00
#
_symmetry.space_group_name_H-M   'P 1'
#
loop_
_entity.id
_entity.type
_entity.pdbx_description
1 polymer ?
#
loop_
_entity_poly.entity_id
_entity_poly.type
_entity_poly.pdbx_seq_one_letter_code
_entity_poly.pdbx_strand_id
1 'polypeptide(L)'
;MERFQLPPDFQKQTNPVRAKTWLSPIIGSLLAGLLAVYYWIWRQSRFVRLINAIPGPDGLPFLGNVLDLNVPNDEVLNIVSGDWVKKYGNIYRIWFTIRPVILITSPELLDTIMGNHKFIKKPIEYDIFTPFIGKGIPVAIDERWKKNRRLLNPAFHFQILNTFVDAINSKSIICVEEFEEAIENNKGDEIDVFPIMSRSTLDIICDTFMGREALKKEEKALFLNNLEGFERVFQQRIVKPWLRINWFFKLTAPGRENARCVEGLHQFCNMIIKARREALERDAAQIKWNSTTKSCKMTQTNDAAPEGDVGAIDVGEAKKKLPFLDLVLTELGKEHFNETDIRDEVNAFLGASQTTALAFTWFLCMIAKNPKHQQLLHDEVDHVFGESDRPCTSQDLTELKYLECCIKETMRLYPSIPFVLRCLPEDVEIGGYVLPKGVTVAIMIHSLHHNPQVYPNPEVFNPERFLPENSVGRHPYAFIPFSAGPRNCIGLKFAMLELKIVLANLLRRFDFSVRDPSVPIKASLELLLTPKDGVHLIVTKRQQDVR
;
A
#
# COMPACT_ATOMS: atom_id res chain seq x y z
N MET A 1 -13.51 -25.90 -90.78
CA MET A 1 -13.06 -26.19 -89.42
C MET A 1 -14.10 -25.60 -88.49
N GLU A 2 -15.08 -26.43 -88.13
CA GLU A 2 -16.22 -26.06 -87.30
C GLU A 2 -15.81 -25.95 -85.83
N ARG A 3 -16.23 -24.86 -85.21
CA ARG A 3 -16.16 -24.69 -83.77
C ARG A 3 -17.34 -25.33 -83.12
N PHE A 4 -17.10 -26.37 -82.34
CA PHE A 4 -18.11 -26.95 -81.44
C PHE A 4 -18.43 -25.94 -80.32
N GLN A 5 -19.62 -25.40 -80.27
CA GLN A 5 -20.19 -24.67 -79.15
C GLN A 5 -20.91 -25.67 -78.25
N LEU A 6 -20.47 -25.73 -76.94
CA LEU A 6 -21.20 -26.46 -75.92
C LEU A 6 -22.38 -25.64 -75.39
N PRO A 7 -23.50 -26.27 -75.04
CA PRO A 7 -24.71 -25.58 -74.63
C PRO A 7 -24.64 -25.02 -73.22
N PRO A 8 -25.37 -23.90 -72.93
CA PRO A 8 -25.23 -23.15 -71.68
C PRO A 8 -26.13 -23.64 -70.53
N ASP A 9 -25.95 -24.85 -70.02
CA ASP A 9 -26.80 -25.37 -68.92
C ASP A 9 -26.06 -26.34 -67.97
N PHE A 10 -24.89 -25.95 -67.50
CA PHE A 10 -24.23 -26.64 -66.35
C PHE A 10 -23.48 -25.70 -65.47
N GLN A 11 -24.15 -24.66 -64.94
CA GLN A 11 -23.71 -23.93 -63.78
C GLN A 11 -24.82 -23.94 -62.71
N LYS A 12 -25.11 -25.11 -62.14
CA LYS A 12 -25.70 -25.13 -60.79
C LYS A 12 -24.64 -24.73 -59.81
N GLN A 13 -24.58 -23.43 -59.53
CA GLN A 13 -23.87 -22.88 -58.37
C GLN A 13 -24.47 -23.48 -57.10
N THR A 14 -23.81 -24.46 -56.54
CA THR A 14 -23.99 -24.82 -55.15
C THR A 14 -23.40 -23.70 -54.30
N ASN A 15 -24.25 -22.80 -53.81
CA ASN A 15 -23.90 -21.71 -52.92
C ASN A 15 -23.49 -22.28 -51.57
N PRO A 16 -22.18 -22.32 -51.17
CA PRO A 16 -21.74 -22.81 -49.87
C PRO A 16 -22.04 -21.81 -48.72
N VAL A 17 -22.58 -20.63 -49.04
CA VAL A 17 -22.83 -19.56 -48.07
C VAL A 17 -24.06 -19.79 -47.21
N ARG A 18 -25.09 -20.51 -47.73
CA ARG A 18 -26.35 -20.74 -46.98
C ARG A 18 -26.26 -21.79 -45.88
N ALA A 19 -25.35 -22.74 -45.93
CA ALA A 19 -25.18 -23.75 -44.88
C ALA A 19 -24.45 -23.17 -43.61
N LYS A 20 -23.58 -22.16 -43.75
CA LYS A 20 -22.89 -21.51 -42.62
C LYS A 20 -23.77 -20.58 -41.80
N THR A 21 -24.88 -20.04 -42.37
CA THR A 21 -25.74 -19.08 -41.67
C THR A 21 -26.70 -19.71 -40.65
N TRP A 22 -26.99 -20.99 -40.75
CA TRP A 22 -27.89 -21.72 -39.82
C TRP A 22 -27.11 -22.43 -38.69
N LEU A 23 -25.86 -22.78 -38.91
CA LEU A 23 -25.03 -23.42 -37.89
C LEU A 23 -24.65 -22.46 -36.74
N SER A 24 -24.49 -21.17 -37.03
CA SER A 24 -24.10 -20.18 -36.01
C SER A 24 -25.16 -19.96 -34.92
N PRO A 25 -26.47 -19.78 -35.20
CA PRO A 25 -27.48 -19.64 -34.16
C PRO A 25 -27.77 -20.95 -33.41
N ILE A 26 -27.66 -22.12 -34.07
CA ILE A 26 -27.81 -23.41 -33.38
C ILE A 26 -26.67 -23.65 -32.40
N ILE A 27 -25.43 -23.42 -32.81
CA ILE A 27 -24.26 -23.50 -31.91
C ILE A 27 -24.37 -22.49 -30.77
N GLY A 28 -24.78 -21.24 -31.07
CA GLY A 28 -25.04 -20.22 -30.08
C GLY A 28 -26.08 -20.61 -29.04
N SER A 29 -27.21 -21.19 -29.50
CA SER A 29 -28.30 -21.66 -28.63
C SER A 29 -27.87 -22.86 -27.77
N LEU A 30 -27.11 -23.81 -28.34
CA LEU A 30 -26.53 -24.93 -27.59
C LEU A 30 -25.54 -24.48 -26.53
N LEU A 31 -24.65 -23.54 -26.87
CA LEU A 31 -23.72 -22.96 -25.91
C LEU A 31 -24.45 -22.20 -24.79
N ALA A 32 -25.46 -21.40 -25.12
CA ALA A 32 -26.29 -20.71 -24.13
C ALA A 32 -27.02 -21.71 -23.21
N GLY A 33 -27.59 -22.79 -23.79
CA GLY A 33 -28.22 -23.86 -23.01
C GLY A 33 -27.24 -24.58 -22.07
N LEU A 34 -26.04 -24.90 -22.55
CA LEU A 34 -24.99 -25.51 -21.74
C LEU A 34 -24.52 -24.58 -20.62
N LEU A 35 -24.35 -23.29 -20.89
CA LEU A 35 -24.02 -22.28 -19.90
C LEU A 35 -25.11 -22.13 -18.84
N ALA A 36 -26.39 -22.14 -19.26
CA ALA A 36 -27.52 -22.07 -18.33
C ALA A 36 -27.59 -23.30 -17.42
N VAL A 37 -27.40 -24.52 -17.97
CA VAL A 37 -27.32 -25.76 -17.17
C VAL A 37 -26.11 -25.75 -16.23
N TYR A 38 -24.93 -25.36 -16.72
CA TYR A 38 -23.75 -25.22 -15.90
C TYR A 38 -23.97 -24.23 -14.73
N TYR A 39 -24.53 -23.04 -15.03
CA TYR A 39 -24.86 -22.04 -14.02
C TYR A 39 -25.86 -22.58 -13.00
N TRP A 40 -26.90 -23.32 -13.44
CA TRP A 40 -27.89 -23.92 -12.56
C TRP A 40 -27.23 -24.96 -11.62
N ILE A 41 -26.40 -25.89 -12.14
CA ILE A 41 -25.66 -26.86 -11.33
C ILE A 41 -24.72 -26.17 -10.35
N TRP A 42 -23.95 -25.18 -10.82
CA TRP A 42 -23.05 -24.39 -9.98
C TRP A 42 -23.81 -23.71 -8.83
N ARG A 43 -24.96 -23.11 -9.12
CA ARG A 43 -25.81 -22.45 -8.12
C ARG A 43 -26.32 -23.43 -7.04
N GLN A 44 -26.46 -24.72 -7.34
CA GLN A 44 -26.86 -25.77 -6.40
C GLN A 44 -25.69 -26.32 -5.58
N SER A 45 -24.46 -25.95 -5.88
CA SER A 45 -23.28 -26.42 -5.14
C SER A 45 -23.35 -26.03 -3.67
N ARG A 46 -22.76 -26.86 -2.80
CA ARG A 46 -22.66 -26.55 -1.35
C ARG A 46 -22.01 -25.18 -1.11
N PHE A 47 -20.94 -24.88 -1.86
CA PHE A 47 -20.23 -23.60 -1.77
C PHE A 47 -21.18 -22.41 -1.99
N VAL A 48 -21.90 -22.38 -3.11
CA VAL A 48 -22.79 -21.28 -3.45
C VAL A 48 -23.99 -21.18 -2.49
N ARG A 49 -24.52 -22.32 -2.03
CA ARG A 49 -25.61 -22.32 -1.02
C ARG A 49 -25.18 -21.68 0.29
N LEU A 50 -23.97 -22.02 0.81
CA LEU A 50 -23.43 -21.41 2.02
C LEU A 50 -23.22 -19.90 1.86
N ILE A 51 -22.66 -19.48 0.73
CA ILE A 51 -22.46 -18.05 0.43
C ILE A 51 -23.80 -17.32 0.36
N ASN A 52 -24.80 -17.88 -0.33
CA ASN A 52 -26.11 -17.25 -0.51
C ASN A 52 -26.95 -17.22 0.79
N ALA A 53 -26.60 -17.99 1.80
CA ALA A 53 -27.19 -17.87 3.14
C ALA A 53 -26.76 -16.57 3.85
N ILE A 54 -25.63 -15.96 3.44
CA ILE A 54 -25.15 -14.69 3.98
C ILE A 54 -25.92 -13.55 3.30
N PRO A 55 -26.40 -12.53 4.03
CA PRO A 55 -27.09 -11.39 3.44
C PRO A 55 -26.18 -10.65 2.44
N GLY A 56 -26.79 -9.93 1.51
CA GLY A 56 -26.06 -9.15 0.53
C GLY A 56 -26.91 -8.78 -0.67
N PRO A 57 -26.41 -7.90 -1.55
CA PRO A 57 -27.14 -7.49 -2.75
C PRO A 57 -27.38 -8.67 -3.69
N ASP A 58 -28.51 -8.61 -4.40
CA ASP A 58 -28.82 -9.59 -5.44
C ASP A 58 -27.93 -9.33 -6.66
N GLY A 59 -27.17 -10.36 -7.04
CA GLY A 59 -26.30 -10.29 -8.20
C GLY A 59 -26.96 -10.79 -9.48
N LEU A 60 -26.63 -10.18 -10.61
CA LEU A 60 -27.03 -10.67 -11.93
C LEU A 60 -26.32 -12.00 -12.26
N PRO A 61 -26.99 -12.91 -13.01
CA PRO A 61 -26.36 -14.13 -13.49
C PRO A 61 -25.03 -13.82 -14.21
N PHE A 62 -23.96 -14.56 -13.87
CA PHE A 62 -22.59 -14.43 -14.39
C PHE A 62 -21.88 -13.10 -14.08
N LEU A 63 -22.59 -11.98 -13.96
CA LEU A 63 -22.01 -10.65 -13.69
C LEU A 63 -21.90 -10.36 -12.18
N GLY A 64 -22.75 -10.98 -11.37
CA GLY A 64 -22.83 -10.65 -9.94
C GLY A 64 -23.22 -9.19 -9.72
N ASN A 65 -22.46 -8.52 -8.84
CA ASN A 65 -22.70 -7.12 -8.45
C ASN A 65 -21.75 -6.11 -9.16
N VAL A 66 -21.13 -6.52 -10.26
CA VAL A 66 -20.17 -5.65 -10.98
C VAL A 66 -20.85 -4.37 -11.49
N LEU A 67 -22.13 -4.45 -11.89
CA LEU A 67 -22.86 -3.26 -12.37
C LEU A 67 -23.25 -2.32 -11.23
N ASP A 68 -23.52 -2.84 -10.03
CA ASP A 68 -23.81 -2.02 -8.84
C ASP A 68 -22.58 -1.21 -8.40
N LEU A 69 -21.37 -1.73 -8.70
CA LEU A 69 -20.08 -1.08 -8.38
C LEU A 69 -19.49 -0.32 -9.58
N ASN A 70 -20.19 -0.26 -10.72
CA ASN A 70 -19.75 0.52 -11.88
C ASN A 70 -20.19 1.98 -11.76
N VAL A 71 -19.78 2.60 -10.66
CA VAL A 71 -20.00 4.01 -10.31
C VAL A 71 -18.63 4.71 -10.19
N PRO A 72 -18.58 6.04 -10.07
CA PRO A 72 -17.35 6.75 -9.75
C PRO A 72 -16.68 6.19 -8.48
N ASN A 73 -15.36 6.15 -8.44
CA ASN A 73 -14.58 5.54 -7.35
C ASN A 73 -14.84 6.18 -5.98
N ASP A 74 -15.18 7.46 -5.94
CA ASP A 74 -15.56 8.19 -4.72
C ASP A 74 -16.94 7.79 -4.18
N GLU A 75 -17.78 7.13 -4.99
CA GLU A 75 -19.08 6.60 -4.56
C GLU A 75 -19.01 5.13 -4.10
N VAL A 76 -18.04 4.35 -4.60
CA VAL A 76 -17.92 2.92 -4.26
C VAL A 76 -17.81 2.71 -2.76
N LEU A 77 -17.01 3.54 -2.07
CA LEU A 77 -16.81 3.42 -0.63
C LEU A 77 -18.09 3.71 0.15
N ASN A 78 -18.88 4.71 -0.27
CA ASN A 78 -20.17 5.04 0.33
C ASN A 78 -21.16 3.86 0.21
N ILE A 79 -21.15 3.18 -0.93
CA ILE A 79 -21.99 2.00 -1.16
C ILE A 79 -21.55 0.84 -0.25
N VAL A 80 -20.27 0.44 -0.31
CA VAL A 80 -19.81 -0.78 0.38
C VAL A 80 -19.59 -0.57 1.87
N SER A 81 -19.21 0.62 2.32
CA SER A 81 -18.97 0.91 3.75
C SER A 81 -20.13 1.64 4.43
N GLY A 82 -21.06 2.20 3.66
CA GLY A 82 -22.20 2.95 4.15
C GLY A 82 -23.52 2.23 3.91
N ASP A 83 -24.05 2.31 2.69
CA ASP A 83 -25.42 1.86 2.36
C ASP A 83 -25.62 0.36 2.55
N TRP A 84 -24.66 -0.44 2.10
CA TRP A 84 -24.79 -1.90 2.23
C TRP A 84 -24.57 -2.37 3.67
N VAL A 85 -23.71 -1.72 4.46
CA VAL A 85 -23.60 -2.00 5.91
C VAL A 85 -24.90 -1.72 6.63
N LYS A 86 -25.55 -0.56 6.34
CA LYS A 86 -26.86 -0.22 6.93
C LYS A 86 -27.95 -1.22 6.55
N LYS A 87 -27.92 -1.73 5.32
CA LYS A 87 -28.96 -2.61 4.77
C LYS A 87 -28.76 -4.08 5.15
N TYR A 88 -27.52 -4.57 5.14
CA TYR A 88 -27.20 -6.00 5.26
C TYR A 88 -26.51 -6.36 6.59
N GLY A 89 -26.08 -5.37 7.37
CA GLY A 89 -25.39 -5.58 8.65
C GLY A 89 -23.87 -5.74 8.52
N ASN A 90 -23.27 -6.24 9.61
CA ASN A 90 -21.81 -6.26 9.78
C ASN A 90 -21.08 -7.40 9.05
N ILE A 91 -21.81 -8.33 8.46
CA ILE A 91 -21.29 -9.39 7.59
C ILE A 91 -22.20 -9.54 6.39
N TYR A 92 -21.69 -9.36 5.20
CA TYR A 92 -22.49 -9.50 3.98
C TYR A 92 -21.61 -9.95 2.81
N ARG A 93 -22.27 -10.50 1.76
CA ARG A 93 -21.63 -10.99 0.54
C ARG A 93 -21.81 -10.04 -0.62
N ILE A 94 -20.80 -10.03 -1.50
CA ILE A 94 -20.92 -9.51 -2.87
C ILE A 94 -20.40 -10.54 -3.86
N TRP A 95 -20.88 -10.49 -5.09
CA TRP A 95 -20.43 -11.35 -6.18
C TRP A 95 -19.68 -10.53 -7.23
N PHE A 96 -18.37 -10.74 -7.33
CA PHE A 96 -17.59 -10.27 -8.49
C PHE A 96 -17.65 -11.33 -9.58
N THR A 97 -18.60 -11.23 -10.49
CA THR A 97 -18.96 -12.29 -11.45
C THR A 97 -19.38 -13.56 -10.69
N ILE A 98 -18.67 -14.66 -10.86
CA ILE A 98 -18.89 -15.95 -10.16
C ILE A 98 -18.05 -16.10 -8.89
N ARG A 99 -17.31 -15.08 -8.48
CA ARG A 99 -16.46 -15.09 -7.28
C ARG A 99 -17.08 -14.30 -6.16
N PRO A 100 -17.41 -14.95 -5.05
CA PRO A 100 -17.94 -14.24 -3.90
C PRO A 100 -16.81 -13.63 -3.06
N VAL A 101 -17.10 -12.48 -2.47
CA VAL A 101 -16.32 -11.85 -1.42
C VAL A 101 -17.24 -11.59 -0.24
N ILE A 102 -16.82 -12.02 0.95
CA ILE A 102 -17.55 -11.75 2.20
C ILE A 102 -16.90 -10.53 2.85
N LEU A 103 -17.69 -9.51 3.13
CA LEU A 103 -17.23 -8.28 3.77
C LEU A 103 -17.56 -8.33 5.27
N ILE A 104 -16.57 -8.02 6.09
CA ILE A 104 -16.70 -7.96 7.56
C ILE A 104 -16.37 -6.53 8.01
N THR A 105 -17.31 -5.93 8.76
CA THR A 105 -17.27 -4.53 9.16
C THR A 105 -17.40 -4.33 10.68
N SER A 106 -17.36 -5.43 11.47
CA SER A 106 -17.42 -5.40 12.93
C SER A 106 -16.16 -6.03 13.53
N PRO A 107 -15.55 -5.42 14.55
CA PRO A 107 -14.31 -5.91 15.17
C PRO A 107 -14.49 -7.28 15.84
N GLU A 108 -15.64 -7.56 16.44
CA GLU A 108 -15.93 -8.81 17.14
C GLU A 108 -15.91 -10.02 16.20
N LEU A 109 -16.29 -9.82 14.93
CA LEU A 109 -16.28 -10.88 13.92
C LEU A 109 -14.87 -11.21 13.41
N LEU A 110 -13.88 -10.39 13.76
CA LEU A 110 -12.49 -10.55 13.29
C LEU A 110 -11.64 -11.42 14.20
N ASP A 111 -12.05 -11.71 15.44
CA ASP A 111 -11.27 -12.48 16.40
C ASP A 111 -10.83 -13.83 15.85
N THR A 112 -11.74 -14.51 15.14
CA THR A 112 -11.47 -15.82 14.54
C THR A 112 -10.41 -15.76 13.43
N ILE A 113 -10.34 -14.66 12.67
CA ILE A 113 -9.49 -14.54 11.47
C ILE A 113 -8.16 -13.87 11.78
N MET A 114 -8.17 -12.70 12.45
CA MET A 114 -7.02 -11.81 12.51
C MET A 114 -5.89 -12.32 13.41
N GLY A 115 -6.21 -12.96 14.52
CA GLY A 115 -5.24 -13.50 15.47
C GLY A 115 -4.65 -14.87 15.07
N ASN A 116 -5.23 -15.54 14.11
CA ASN A 116 -4.91 -16.93 13.83
C ASN A 116 -3.93 -17.10 12.67
N HIS A 117 -2.81 -17.80 12.92
CA HIS A 117 -1.76 -18.10 11.93
C HIS A 117 -2.22 -18.97 10.76
N LYS A 118 -3.39 -19.62 10.83
CA LYS A 118 -3.95 -20.38 9.70
C LYS A 118 -4.52 -19.46 8.61
N PHE A 119 -5.02 -18.27 8.97
CA PHE A 119 -5.71 -17.37 8.04
C PHE A 119 -4.81 -16.28 7.44
N ILE A 120 -3.56 -16.64 7.16
CA ILE A 120 -2.57 -15.72 6.56
C ILE A 120 -2.57 -15.72 5.03
N LYS A 121 -3.30 -16.65 4.39
CA LYS A 121 -3.27 -16.83 2.95
C LYS A 121 -3.93 -15.64 2.24
N LYS A 122 -3.22 -15.09 1.24
CA LYS A 122 -3.74 -14.08 0.35
C LYS A 122 -4.57 -14.73 -0.75
N PRO A 123 -5.73 -14.17 -1.13
CA PRO A 123 -6.53 -14.69 -2.23
C PRO A 123 -5.95 -14.27 -3.59
N ILE A 124 -6.49 -14.89 -4.65
CA ILE A 124 -6.06 -14.68 -6.04
C ILE A 124 -6.24 -13.24 -6.53
N GLU A 125 -7.09 -12.45 -5.87
CA GLU A 125 -7.27 -11.04 -6.17
C GLU A 125 -5.97 -10.24 -6.06
N TYR A 126 -5.00 -10.71 -5.26
CA TYR A 126 -3.66 -10.12 -5.15
C TYR A 126 -2.74 -10.43 -6.34
N ASP A 127 -3.09 -11.37 -7.23
CA ASP A 127 -2.26 -11.70 -8.42
C ASP A 127 -2.12 -10.52 -9.38
N ILE A 128 -3.02 -9.54 -9.29
CA ILE A 128 -2.99 -8.30 -10.07
C ILE A 128 -1.74 -7.45 -9.75
N PHE A 129 -1.14 -7.63 -8.56
CA PHE A 129 0.10 -6.95 -8.15
C PHE A 129 1.37 -7.64 -8.69
N THR A 130 1.26 -8.92 -9.08
CA THR A 130 2.42 -9.72 -9.48
C THR A 130 3.28 -9.09 -10.59
N PRO A 131 2.74 -8.37 -11.58
CA PRO A 131 3.57 -7.71 -12.58
C PRO A 131 4.55 -6.68 -11.98
N PHE A 132 4.17 -5.99 -10.89
CA PHE A 132 4.97 -4.95 -10.23
C PHE A 132 5.85 -5.53 -9.12
N ILE A 133 5.23 -6.11 -8.08
CA ILE A 133 5.93 -6.54 -6.86
C ILE A 133 6.23 -8.05 -6.83
N GLY A 134 6.04 -8.75 -7.94
CA GLY A 134 6.33 -10.17 -8.06
C GLY A 134 5.70 -11.01 -6.95
N LYS A 135 6.55 -11.69 -6.17
CA LYS A 135 6.19 -12.48 -5.00
C LYS A 135 6.72 -11.86 -3.70
N GLY A 136 6.87 -10.52 -3.66
CA GLY A 136 7.29 -9.78 -2.48
C GLY A 136 6.36 -9.96 -1.28
N ILE A 137 6.81 -9.57 -0.09
CA ILE A 137 6.16 -9.86 1.19
C ILE A 137 4.67 -9.48 1.27
N PRO A 138 4.14 -8.41 0.61
CA PRO A 138 2.73 -8.07 0.69
C PRO A 138 1.80 -9.13 0.10
N VAL A 139 2.26 -9.82 -0.95
CA VAL A 139 1.48 -10.82 -1.72
C VAL A 139 1.98 -12.25 -1.52
N ALA A 140 3.17 -12.45 -0.97
CA ALA A 140 3.71 -13.78 -0.67
C ALA A 140 2.71 -14.63 0.15
N ILE A 141 2.65 -15.91 -0.14
CA ILE A 141 1.74 -16.86 0.52
C ILE A 141 2.51 -17.94 1.28
N ASP A 142 1.83 -18.54 2.23
CA ASP A 142 2.24 -19.76 2.95
C ASP A 142 3.70 -19.69 3.47
N GLU A 143 4.52 -20.71 3.21
CA GLU A 143 5.89 -20.83 3.72
C GLU A 143 6.82 -19.73 3.18
N ARG A 144 6.60 -19.25 1.93
CA ARG A 144 7.40 -18.14 1.38
C ARG A 144 7.20 -16.88 2.22
N TRP A 145 5.96 -16.56 2.57
CA TRP A 145 5.69 -15.40 3.43
C TRP A 145 6.33 -15.55 4.80
N LYS A 146 6.21 -16.72 5.45
CA LYS A 146 6.80 -16.96 6.77
C LYS A 146 8.32 -16.79 6.74
N LYS A 147 8.97 -17.33 5.70
CA LYS A 147 10.41 -17.19 5.47
C LYS A 147 10.80 -15.72 5.31
N ASN A 148 10.18 -15.02 4.35
CA ASN A 148 10.52 -13.62 4.05
C ASN A 148 10.25 -12.74 5.27
N ARG A 149 9.09 -12.89 5.94
CA ARG A 149 8.76 -12.12 7.15
C ARG A 149 9.81 -12.27 8.25
N ARG A 150 10.26 -13.49 8.51
CA ARG A 150 11.29 -13.78 9.52
C ARG A 150 12.64 -13.15 9.17
N LEU A 151 13.02 -13.19 7.88
CA LEU A 151 14.29 -12.63 7.42
C LEU A 151 14.29 -11.10 7.42
N LEU A 152 13.15 -10.47 7.13
CA LEU A 152 13.05 -9.02 7.00
C LEU A 152 12.75 -8.30 8.33
N ASN A 153 12.12 -8.97 9.30
CA ASN A 153 11.79 -8.38 10.59
C ASN A 153 12.98 -7.69 11.30
N PRO A 154 14.23 -8.21 11.27
CA PRO A 154 15.35 -7.56 11.91
C PRO A 154 15.62 -6.13 11.41
N ALA A 155 15.37 -5.83 10.14
CA ALA A 155 15.54 -4.48 9.57
C ALA A 155 14.57 -3.44 10.17
N PHE A 156 13.50 -3.89 10.86
CA PHE A 156 12.52 -3.03 11.54
C PHE A 156 12.65 -3.07 13.07
N HIS A 157 13.76 -3.61 13.57
CA HIS A 157 14.02 -3.59 15.00
C HIS A 157 14.30 -2.15 15.48
N PHE A 158 13.86 -1.79 16.71
CA PHE A 158 13.95 -0.41 17.21
C PHE A 158 15.38 0.16 17.15
N GLN A 159 16.41 -0.67 17.36
CA GLN A 159 17.81 -0.23 17.28
C GLN A 159 18.21 0.23 15.86
N ILE A 160 17.67 -0.40 14.83
CA ILE A 160 17.86 0.02 13.43
C ILE A 160 17.04 1.29 13.17
N LEU A 161 15.77 1.32 13.58
CA LEU A 161 14.90 2.47 13.36
C LEU A 161 15.46 3.74 14.02
N ASN A 162 16.09 3.62 15.18
CA ASN A 162 16.75 4.76 15.84
C ASN A 162 17.92 5.32 15.02
N THR A 163 18.60 4.52 14.19
CA THR A 163 19.65 5.03 13.30
C THR A 163 19.09 5.83 12.12
N PHE A 164 17.80 5.73 11.85
CA PHE A 164 17.14 6.45 10.76
C PHE A 164 16.64 7.83 11.17
N VAL A 165 16.64 8.17 12.46
CA VAL A 165 16.14 9.47 12.96
C VAL A 165 16.86 10.64 12.29
N ASP A 166 18.19 10.58 12.20
CA ASP A 166 18.98 11.65 11.57
C ASP A 166 18.73 11.76 10.07
N ALA A 167 18.59 10.61 9.38
CA ALA A 167 18.27 10.57 7.96
C ALA A 167 16.89 11.16 7.69
N ILE A 168 15.87 10.78 8.48
CA ILE A 168 14.51 11.32 8.36
C ILE A 168 14.50 12.83 8.64
N ASN A 169 15.21 13.30 9.67
CA ASN A 169 15.36 14.75 9.94
C ASN A 169 15.96 15.48 8.74
N SER A 170 17.06 14.98 8.18
CA SER A 170 17.72 15.60 7.02
C SER A 170 16.78 15.66 5.81
N LYS A 171 15.99 14.61 5.55
CA LYS A 171 15.02 14.62 4.46
C LYS A 171 13.79 15.48 4.76
N SER A 172 13.40 15.63 6.03
CA SER A 172 12.31 16.52 6.41
C SER A 172 12.66 17.99 6.21
N ILE A 173 13.94 18.39 6.33
CA ILE A 173 14.40 19.73 5.98
C ILE A 173 14.23 19.97 4.49
N ILE A 174 14.60 19.02 3.63
CA ILE A 174 14.37 19.12 2.19
C ILE A 174 12.87 19.26 1.88
N CYS A 175 12.03 18.54 2.60
CA CYS A 175 10.57 18.68 2.47
C CYS A 175 10.09 20.09 2.86
N VAL A 176 10.63 20.69 3.93
CA VAL A 176 10.35 22.08 4.32
C VAL A 176 10.77 23.05 3.21
N GLU A 177 11.97 22.89 2.65
CA GLU A 177 12.46 23.70 1.51
C GLU A 177 11.56 23.56 0.27
N GLU A 178 11.06 22.38 -0.04
CA GLU A 178 10.10 22.17 -1.14
C GLU A 178 8.77 22.92 -0.89
N PHE A 179 8.29 22.97 0.36
CA PHE A 179 7.13 23.80 0.71
C PHE A 179 7.42 25.29 0.58
N GLU A 180 8.59 25.77 1.02
CA GLU A 180 9.00 27.16 0.87
C GLU A 180 9.08 27.57 -0.61
N GLU A 181 9.71 26.74 -1.45
CA GLU A 181 9.74 26.93 -2.91
C GLU A 181 8.32 26.97 -3.51
N ALA A 182 7.43 26.09 -3.06
CA ALA A 182 6.04 26.04 -3.54
C ALA A 182 5.25 27.29 -3.13
N ILE A 183 5.43 27.81 -1.90
CA ILE A 183 4.81 29.06 -1.43
C ILE A 183 5.25 30.25 -2.31
N GLU A 184 6.56 30.35 -2.59
CA GLU A 184 7.10 31.43 -3.40
C GLU A 184 6.61 31.37 -4.85
N ASN A 185 6.60 30.16 -5.45
CA ASN A 185 6.16 29.96 -6.83
C ASN A 185 4.65 30.21 -7.01
N ASN A 186 3.82 29.86 -6.03
CA ASN A 186 2.36 30.05 -6.08
C ASN A 186 1.88 31.40 -5.52
N LYS A 187 2.80 32.28 -5.09
CA LYS A 187 2.48 33.62 -4.56
C LYS A 187 1.42 33.60 -3.45
N GLY A 188 1.43 32.57 -2.62
CA GLY A 188 0.48 32.40 -1.51
C GLY A 188 -0.89 31.84 -1.90
N ASP A 189 -1.04 31.31 -3.12
CA ASP A 189 -2.22 30.54 -3.53
C ASP A 189 -2.14 29.07 -3.05
N GLU A 190 -3.18 28.29 -3.32
CA GLU A 190 -3.27 26.89 -2.88
C GLU A 190 -2.20 26.02 -3.53
N ILE A 191 -1.63 25.11 -2.73
CA ILE A 191 -0.61 24.14 -3.12
C ILE A 191 -1.19 22.75 -2.99
N ASP A 192 -1.10 21.90 -4.03
CA ASP A 192 -1.35 20.47 -3.88
C ASP A 192 -0.20 19.83 -3.10
N VAL A 193 -0.49 19.38 -1.88
CA VAL A 193 0.53 18.85 -0.97
C VAL A 193 0.91 17.39 -1.28
N PHE A 194 0.06 16.63 -2.00
CA PHE A 194 0.31 15.21 -2.24
C PHE A 194 1.60 14.94 -3.04
N PRO A 195 1.91 15.66 -4.13
CA PRO A 195 3.17 15.46 -4.86
C PRO A 195 4.42 15.74 -4.03
N ILE A 196 4.38 16.74 -3.11
CA ILE A 196 5.49 17.05 -2.21
C ILE A 196 5.68 15.89 -1.22
N MET A 197 4.60 15.43 -0.59
CA MET A 197 4.66 14.30 0.35
C MET A 197 5.12 13.00 -0.32
N SER A 198 4.69 12.74 -1.57
CA SER A 198 5.11 11.56 -2.32
C SER A 198 6.61 11.55 -2.63
N ARG A 199 7.19 12.71 -2.98
CA ARG A 199 8.65 12.83 -3.17
C ARG A 199 9.40 12.66 -1.87
N SER A 200 8.95 13.31 -0.80
CA SER A 200 9.57 13.25 0.53
C SER A 200 9.62 11.83 1.07
N THR A 201 8.51 11.08 1.03
CA THR A 201 8.47 9.68 1.51
C THR A 201 9.32 8.75 0.67
N LEU A 202 9.37 8.95 -0.65
CA LEU A 202 10.27 8.17 -1.52
C LEU A 202 11.73 8.43 -1.16
N ASP A 203 12.12 9.67 -0.91
CA ASP A 203 13.48 10.03 -0.50
C ASP A 203 13.85 9.40 0.84
N ILE A 204 12.96 9.44 1.81
CA ILE A 204 13.16 8.87 3.15
C ILE A 204 13.37 7.35 3.05
N ILE A 205 12.53 6.63 2.28
CA ILE A 205 12.69 5.18 2.10
C ILE A 205 13.99 4.86 1.37
N CYS A 206 14.35 5.62 0.34
CA CYS A 206 15.59 5.38 -0.40
C CYS A 206 16.83 5.61 0.47
N ASP A 207 16.83 6.63 1.31
CA ASP A 207 17.96 6.91 2.20
C ASP A 207 18.06 5.86 3.32
N THR A 208 16.96 5.59 4.01
CA THR A 208 16.94 4.73 5.20
C THR A 208 17.05 3.24 4.89
N PHE A 209 16.23 2.72 3.97
CA PHE A 209 16.17 1.27 3.69
C PHE A 209 17.03 0.84 2.52
N MET A 210 17.23 1.73 1.51
CA MET A 210 18.00 1.38 0.32
C MET A 210 19.45 1.86 0.39
N GLY A 211 19.81 2.69 1.41
CA GLY A 211 21.16 3.19 1.60
C GLY A 211 21.65 4.05 0.43
N ARG A 212 20.76 4.83 -0.16
CA ARG A 212 21.06 5.77 -1.24
C ARG A 212 20.70 7.19 -0.83
N GLU A 213 21.70 8.00 -0.57
CA GLU A 213 21.55 9.34 -0.02
C GLU A 213 20.89 10.35 -0.96
N ALA A 214 21.10 10.25 -2.27
CA ALA A 214 20.56 11.23 -3.21
C ALA A 214 19.96 10.59 -4.46
N LEU A 215 18.71 10.93 -4.73
CA LEU A 215 18.01 10.67 -5.99
C LEU A 215 17.88 11.97 -6.78
N LYS A 216 18.09 11.90 -8.09
CA LYS A 216 17.82 13.05 -8.97
C LYS A 216 16.32 13.33 -9.03
N LYS A 217 15.96 14.60 -9.19
CA LYS A 217 14.55 15.04 -9.28
C LYS A 217 13.80 14.30 -10.41
N GLU A 218 14.47 14.10 -11.54
CA GLU A 218 13.93 13.39 -12.71
C GLU A 218 13.69 11.89 -12.43
N GLU A 219 14.60 11.24 -11.69
CA GLU A 219 14.46 9.83 -11.30
C GLU A 219 13.25 9.62 -10.41
N LYS A 220 13.06 10.51 -9.43
CA LYS A 220 11.89 10.50 -8.52
C LYS A 220 10.58 10.69 -9.30
N ALA A 221 10.54 11.72 -10.14
CA ALA A 221 9.36 12.01 -10.94
C ALA A 221 9.00 10.85 -11.85
N LEU A 222 9.98 10.21 -12.50
CA LEU A 222 9.76 9.06 -13.38
C LEU A 222 9.19 7.86 -12.60
N PHE A 223 9.73 7.57 -11.40
CA PHE A 223 9.22 6.49 -10.56
C PHE A 223 7.77 6.75 -10.13
N LEU A 224 7.48 7.94 -9.61
CA LEU A 224 6.15 8.30 -9.13
C LEU A 224 5.12 8.31 -10.26
N ASN A 225 5.45 8.85 -11.44
CA ASN A 225 4.57 8.82 -12.61
C ASN A 225 4.26 7.38 -13.09
N ASN A 226 5.24 6.48 -13.05
CA ASN A 226 5.03 5.07 -13.39
C ASN A 226 4.18 4.37 -12.33
N LEU A 227 4.36 4.69 -11.05
CA LEU A 227 3.57 4.12 -9.97
C LEU A 227 2.11 4.55 -10.06
N GLU A 228 1.86 5.84 -10.27
CA GLU A 228 0.51 6.38 -10.51
C GLU A 228 -0.16 5.74 -11.74
N GLY A 229 0.59 5.59 -12.83
CA GLY A 229 0.09 4.91 -14.03
C GLY A 229 -0.28 3.44 -13.76
N PHE A 230 0.51 2.73 -12.97
CA PHE A 230 0.21 1.37 -12.53
C PHE A 230 -1.06 1.33 -11.66
N GLU A 231 -1.22 2.22 -10.69
CA GLU A 231 -2.38 2.31 -9.78
C GLU A 231 -3.66 2.60 -10.55
N ARG A 232 -3.63 3.51 -11.52
CA ARG A 232 -4.76 3.82 -12.42
C ARG A 232 -5.20 2.61 -13.24
N VAL A 233 -4.26 1.84 -13.79
CA VAL A 233 -4.57 0.61 -14.53
C VAL A 233 -5.07 -0.49 -13.60
N PHE A 234 -4.49 -0.59 -12.40
CA PHE A 234 -4.93 -1.52 -11.36
C PHE A 234 -6.43 -1.33 -11.06
N GLN A 235 -6.85 -0.09 -10.82
CA GLN A 235 -8.25 0.24 -10.57
C GLN A 235 -9.17 -0.20 -11.71
N GLN A 236 -8.80 0.06 -12.97
CA GLN A 236 -9.57 -0.39 -14.11
C GLN A 236 -9.72 -1.92 -14.15
N ARG A 237 -8.69 -2.67 -13.75
CA ARG A 237 -8.71 -4.14 -13.69
C ARG A 237 -9.62 -4.68 -12.60
N ILE A 238 -9.82 -3.95 -11.50
CA ILE A 238 -10.75 -4.36 -10.44
C ILE A 238 -12.18 -4.27 -10.93
N VAL A 239 -12.58 -3.14 -11.50
CA VAL A 239 -13.97 -2.86 -11.86
C VAL A 239 -14.40 -3.46 -13.21
N LYS A 240 -13.46 -3.78 -14.11
CA LYS A 240 -13.76 -4.34 -15.44
C LYS A 240 -13.34 -5.82 -15.52
N PRO A 241 -14.28 -6.78 -15.35
CA PRO A 241 -13.96 -8.21 -15.26
C PRO A 241 -13.19 -8.78 -16.44
N TRP A 242 -13.44 -8.28 -17.67
CA TRP A 242 -12.76 -8.71 -18.88
C TRP A 242 -11.26 -8.36 -18.88
N LEU A 243 -10.86 -7.31 -18.18
CA LEU A 243 -9.45 -6.95 -18.02
C LEU A 243 -8.71 -7.89 -17.03
N ARG A 244 -9.42 -8.76 -16.32
CA ARG A 244 -8.82 -9.82 -15.48
C ARG A 244 -8.35 -11.01 -16.31
N ILE A 245 -8.79 -11.15 -17.55
CA ILE A 245 -8.34 -12.19 -18.48
C ILE A 245 -6.98 -11.75 -19.02
N ASN A 246 -5.88 -12.34 -18.53
CA ASN A 246 -4.50 -11.88 -18.76
C ASN A 246 -4.11 -11.77 -20.24
N TRP A 247 -4.50 -12.75 -21.09
CA TRP A 247 -4.17 -12.71 -22.52
C TRP A 247 -4.89 -11.56 -23.23
N PHE A 248 -6.18 -11.33 -22.89
CA PHE A 248 -6.96 -10.24 -23.44
C PHE A 248 -6.43 -8.88 -22.96
N PHE A 249 -6.15 -8.76 -21.64
CA PHE A 249 -5.59 -7.55 -21.05
C PHE A 249 -4.33 -7.07 -21.76
N LYS A 250 -3.38 -7.97 -22.05
CA LYS A 250 -2.15 -7.62 -22.78
C LYS A 250 -2.36 -6.98 -24.14
N LEU A 251 -3.49 -7.25 -24.79
CA LEU A 251 -3.84 -6.68 -26.11
C LEU A 251 -4.49 -5.30 -26.01
N THR A 252 -4.97 -4.90 -24.81
CA THR A 252 -5.67 -3.63 -24.60
C THR A 252 -4.71 -2.46 -24.40
N ALA A 253 -5.23 -1.21 -24.55
CA ALA A 253 -4.44 -0.01 -24.24
C ALA A 253 -4.03 0.04 -22.75
N PRO A 254 -4.91 -0.24 -21.75
CA PRO A 254 -4.49 -0.36 -20.34
C PRO A 254 -3.41 -1.43 -20.13
N GLY A 255 -3.46 -2.54 -20.84
CA GLY A 255 -2.44 -3.59 -20.73
C GLY A 255 -1.06 -3.15 -21.22
N ARG A 256 -1.01 -2.39 -22.31
CA ARG A 256 0.25 -1.79 -22.81
C ARG A 256 0.78 -0.70 -21.88
N GLU A 257 -0.11 0.15 -21.34
CA GLU A 257 0.24 1.14 -20.32
C GLU A 257 0.83 0.47 -19.08
N ASN A 258 0.16 -0.55 -18.56
CA ASN A 258 0.65 -1.33 -17.42
C ASN A 258 2.05 -1.90 -17.67
N ALA A 259 2.29 -2.49 -18.85
CA ALA A 259 3.60 -3.06 -19.19
C ALA A 259 4.70 -2.00 -19.18
N ARG A 260 4.43 -0.81 -19.75
CA ARG A 260 5.37 0.32 -19.75
C ARG A 260 5.66 0.82 -18.35
N CYS A 261 4.63 1.02 -17.51
CA CYS A 261 4.78 1.49 -16.14
C CYS A 261 5.58 0.50 -15.30
N VAL A 262 5.25 -0.79 -15.37
CA VAL A 262 5.97 -1.85 -14.66
C VAL A 262 7.43 -1.93 -15.09
N GLU A 263 7.72 -1.80 -16.38
CA GLU A 263 9.09 -1.77 -16.89
C GLU A 263 9.88 -0.60 -16.27
N GLY A 264 9.31 0.61 -16.26
CA GLY A 264 9.95 1.78 -15.64
C GLY A 264 10.18 1.60 -14.13
N LEU A 265 9.22 1.01 -13.40
CA LEU A 265 9.38 0.70 -11.97
C LEU A 265 10.51 -0.31 -11.74
N HIS A 266 10.59 -1.35 -12.56
CA HIS A 266 11.67 -2.35 -12.48
C HIS A 266 13.04 -1.76 -12.83
N GLN A 267 13.12 -0.87 -13.82
CA GLN A 267 14.37 -0.18 -14.18
C GLN A 267 14.90 0.66 -13.03
N PHE A 268 14.02 1.44 -12.38
CA PHE A 268 14.36 2.22 -11.19
C PHE A 268 14.85 1.33 -10.04
N CYS A 269 14.14 0.25 -9.76
CA CYS A 269 14.51 -0.72 -8.74
C CYS A 269 15.89 -1.34 -9.01
N ASN A 270 16.14 -1.80 -10.25
CA ASN A 270 17.43 -2.39 -10.64
C ASN A 270 18.57 -1.37 -10.52
N MET A 271 18.33 -0.09 -10.82
CA MET A 271 19.28 0.99 -10.64
C MET A 271 19.69 1.15 -9.17
N ILE A 272 18.73 1.14 -8.26
CA ILE A 272 18.98 1.24 -6.81
C ILE A 272 19.78 0.03 -6.32
N ILE A 273 19.35 -1.20 -6.66
CA ILE A 273 20.05 -2.44 -6.27
C ILE A 273 21.50 -2.41 -6.75
N LYS A 274 21.74 -2.03 -8.03
CA LYS A 274 23.07 -1.95 -8.61
C LYS A 274 23.94 -0.92 -7.87
N ALA A 275 23.42 0.28 -7.68
CA ALA A 275 24.15 1.36 -6.99
C ALA A 275 24.55 0.97 -5.57
N ARG A 276 23.65 0.30 -4.81
CA ARG A 276 23.97 -0.15 -3.46
C ARG A 276 24.99 -1.27 -3.43
N ARG A 277 24.90 -2.22 -4.37
CA ARG A 277 25.88 -3.31 -4.50
C ARG A 277 27.29 -2.77 -4.77
N GLU A 278 27.42 -1.83 -5.72
CA GLU A 278 28.68 -1.16 -5.99
C GLU A 278 29.24 -0.38 -4.79
N ALA A 279 28.37 0.24 -3.99
CA ALA A 279 28.76 0.92 -2.76
C ALA A 279 29.32 -0.08 -1.72
N LEU A 280 28.61 -1.17 -1.46
CA LEU A 280 29.06 -2.22 -0.53
C LEU A 280 30.38 -2.87 -0.97
N GLU A 281 30.61 -3.06 -2.26
CA GLU A 281 31.88 -3.58 -2.80
C GLU A 281 33.02 -2.58 -2.58
N ARG A 282 32.79 -1.27 -2.78
CA ARG A 282 33.78 -0.21 -2.49
C ARG A 282 34.13 -0.16 -1.01
N ASP A 283 33.14 -0.21 -0.12
CA ASP A 283 33.32 -0.19 1.34
C ASP A 283 34.16 -1.40 1.80
N ALA A 284 33.83 -2.60 1.28
CA ALA A 284 34.59 -3.82 1.56
C ALA A 284 36.05 -3.74 1.06
N ALA A 285 36.29 -3.19 -0.11
CA ALA A 285 37.62 -2.97 -0.67
C ALA A 285 38.42 -1.98 0.18
N GLN A 286 37.80 -0.90 0.65
CA GLN A 286 38.42 0.12 1.50
C GLN A 286 38.82 -0.46 2.88
N ILE A 287 37.97 -1.27 3.49
CA ILE A 287 38.26 -1.96 4.76
C ILE A 287 39.44 -2.89 4.58
N LYS A 288 39.48 -3.67 3.51
CA LYS A 288 40.58 -4.59 3.19
C LYS A 288 41.89 -3.83 2.95
N TRP A 289 41.85 -2.72 2.21
CA TRP A 289 42.99 -1.86 1.98
C TRP A 289 43.56 -1.29 3.30
N ASN A 290 42.69 -0.75 4.15
CA ASN A 290 43.08 -0.17 5.43
C ASN A 290 43.70 -1.21 6.40
N SER A 291 43.15 -2.45 6.39
CA SER A 291 43.72 -3.55 7.20
C SER A 291 45.11 -3.97 6.69
N THR A 292 45.29 -4.05 5.36
CA THR A 292 46.56 -4.40 4.72
C THR A 292 47.61 -3.33 4.97
N THR A 293 47.25 -2.03 4.89
CA THR A 293 48.14 -0.90 5.13
C THR A 293 48.54 -0.76 6.61
N LYS A 294 47.64 -1.09 7.55
CA LYS A 294 48.01 -1.18 8.99
C LYS A 294 48.99 -2.31 9.26
N SER A 295 48.76 -3.50 8.66
CA SER A 295 49.67 -4.64 8.77
C SER A 295 51.06 -4.32 8.19
N CYS A 296 51.13 -3.60 7.05
CA CYS A 296 52.40 -3.20 6.44
C CYS A 296 53.17 -2.15 7.25
N LYS A 297 52.50 -1.28 8.04
CA LYS A 297 53.14 -0.29 8.94
C LYS A 297 53.61 -0.92 10.24
N MET A 298 52.98 -2.01 10.72
CA MET A 298 53.42 -2.74 11.91
C MET A 298 54.68 -3.59 11.69
N THR A 299 55.03 -3.93 10.45
CA THR A 299 56.24 -4.68 10.12
C THR A 299 57.51 -3.80 10.03
N GLN A 300 57.41 -2.47 10.20
CA GLN A 300 58.55 -1.55 10.16
C GLN A 300 58.95 -0.97 11.52
N THR A 301 58.29 -1.32 12.62
CA THR A 301 58.69 -0.95 13.97
C THR A 301 58.84 -2.19 14.82
N ASN A 302 60.06 -2.68 14.93
CA ASN A 302 60.46 -3.68 15.95
C ASN A 302 60.48 -2.98 17.32
N ASP A 303 59.34 -2.93 18.01
CA ASP A 303 59.30 -2.70 19.43
C ASP A 303 58.16 -3.51 20.04
N ALA A 304 58.52 -4.41 20.92
CA ALA A 304 57.64 -5.29 21.63
C ALA A 304 56.71 -4.49 22.57
N ALA A 305 55.42 -4.58 22.38
CA ALA A 305 54.39 -4.18 23.32
C ALA A 305 53.45 -5.33 23.61
N PRO A 306 52.88 -5.45 24.83
CA PRO A 306 52.29 -6.68 25.35
C PRO A 306 51.00 -7.06 24.70
N GLU A 307 50.79 -8.38 24.61
CA GLU A 307 49.53 -9.01 24.19
C GLU A 307 48.34 -8.50 25.03
N GLY A 308 47.63 -7.53 24.50
CA GLY A 308 46.31 -7.12 24.97
C GLY A 308 45.27 -7.74 24.04
N ASP A 309 44.43 -8.52 24.63
CA ASP A 309 43.27 -9.19 24.04
C ASP A 309 42.45 -8.24 23.14
N VAL A 310 42.68 -8.29 21.84
CA VAL A 310 41.83 -7.59 20.85
C VAL A 310 40.57 -8.45 20.71
N GLY A 311 39.60 -8.12 21.56
CA GLY A 311 38.30 -8.77 21.54
C GLY A 311 37.79 -8.91 20.10
N ALA A 312 37.63 -10.14 19.68
CA ALA A 312 36.99 -10.50 18.43
C ALA A 312 35.62 -9.79 18.37
N ILE A 313 35.51 -8.77 17.50
CA ILE A 313 34.21 -8.19 17.20
C ILE A 313 33.31 -9.34 16.73
N ASP A 314 32.30 -9.65 17.54
CA ASP A 314 31.34 -10.71 17.23
C ASP A 314 30.61 -10.37 15.93
N VAL A 315 31.13 -10.86 14.82
CA VAL A 315 30.63 -10.68 13.46
C VAL A 315 29.19 -11.24 13.33
N GLY A 316 28.77 -12.09 14.26
CA GLY A 316 27.42 -12.65 14.30
C GLY A 316 26.34 -11.68 14.75
N GLU A 317 26.61 -10.81 15.73
CA GLU A 317 25.64 -9.79 16.20
C GLU A 317 25.57 -8.58 15.28
N ALA A 318 26.67 -8.14 14.67
CA ALA A 318 26.69 -7.03 13.71
C ALA A 318 25.87 -7.35 12.43
N LYS A 319 25.88 -8.61 11.97
CA LYS A 319 25.10 -9.05 10.78
C LYS A 319 23.58 -8.98 10.98
N LYS A 320 23.07 -8.95 12.23
CA LYS A 320 21.63 -8.89 12.52
C LYS A 320 21.04 -7.47 12.49
N LYS A 321 21.85 -6.42 12.35
CA LYS A 321 21.44 -5.02 12.49
C LYS A 321 21.67 -4.19 11.22
N LEU A 322 21.47 -4.76 10.05
CA LEU A 322 21.67 -4.07 8.77
C LEU A 322 20.36 -3.44 8.26
N PRO A 323 20.42 -2.29 7.55
CA PRO A 323 19.32 -1.79 6.74
C PRO A 323 18.80 -2.85 5.78
N PHE A 324 17.55 -2.70 5.33
CA PHE A 324 16.85 -3.72 4.55
C PHE A 324 17.63 -4.20 3.32
N LEU A 325 18.09 -3.28 2.46
CA LEU A 325 18.76 -3.67 1.21
C LEU A 325 20.12 -4.33 1.49
N ASP A 326 20.85 -3.84 2.49
CA ASP A 326 22.12 -4.46 2.93
C ASP A 326 21.89 -5.88 3.44
N LEU A 327 20.82 -6.07 4.24
CA LEU A 327 20.46 -7.38 4.77
C LEU A 327 20.19 -8.39 3.64
N VAL A 328 19.48 -8.00 2.58
CA VAL A 328 19.17 -8.92 1.47
C VAL A 328 20.33 -9.10 0.48
N LEU A 329 21.28 -8.17 0.44
CA LEU A 329 22.48 -8.26 -0.41
C LEU A 329 23.66 -8.97 0.26
N THR A 330 23.64 -9.18 1.59
CA THR A 330 24.67 -9.90 2.33
C THR A 330 24.60 -11.42 2.11
N GLU A 331 25.58 -12.18 2.63
CA GLU A 331 25.60 -13.64 2.52
C GLU A 331 24.33 -14.30 3.04
N LEU A 332 23.74 -13.80 4.15
CA LEU A 332 22.47 -14.30 4.67
C LEU A 332 21.31 -14.10 3.66
N GLY A 333 21.30 -12.97 2.97
CA GLY A 333 20.34 -12.70 1.90
C GLY A 333 20.57 -13.60 0.68
N LYS A 334 21.82 -13.76 0.25
CA LYS A 334 22.19 -14.60 -0.92
C LYS A 334 21.79 -16.08 -0.76
N GLU A 335 21.84 -16.63 0.44
CA GLU A 335 21.37 -18.00 0.71
C GLU A 335 19.86 -18.16 0.55
N HIS A 336 19.10 -17.06 0.65
CA HIS A 336 17.65 -17.10 0.77
C HIS A 336 16.89 -16.40 -0.35
N PHE A 337 17.52 -15.42 -1.03
CA PHE A 337 16.93 -14.60 -2.08
C PHE A 337 17.77 -14.70 -3.36
N ASN A 338 17.12 -15.02 -4.47
CA ASN A 338 17.71 -14.85 -5.79
C ASN A 338 17.49 -13.40 -6.29
N GLU A 339 18.08 -13.02 -7.41
CA GLU A 339 17.99 -11.67 -7.99
C GLU A 339 16.54 -11.20 -8.20
N THR A 340 15.66 -12.11 -8.61
CA THR A 340 14.23 -11.81 -8.78
C THR A 340 13.57 -11.56 -7.43
N ASP A 341 13.90 -12.37 -6.41
CA ASP A 341 13.35 -12.21 -5.06
C ASP A 341 13.77 -10.88 -4.45
N ILE A 342 15.03 -10.47 -4.62
CA ILE A 342 15.54 -9.17 -4.16
C ILE A 342 14.77 -8.03 -4.82
N ARG A 343 14.63 -8.06 -6.14
CA ARG A 343 13.88 -7.05 -6.88
C ARG A 343 12.42 -6.98 -6.44
N ASP A 344 11.76 -8.12 -6.25
CA ASP A 344 10.36 -8.19 -5.82
C ASP A 344 10.17 -7.54 -4.45
N GLU A 345 11.07 -7.79 -3.49
CA GLU A 345 11.03 -7.17 -2.17
C GLU A 345 11.34 -5.66 -2.25
N VAL A 346 12.35 -5.25 -3.02
CA VAL A 346 12.69 -3.82 -3.18
C VAL A 346 11.53 -3.05 -3.82
N ASN A 347 10.88 -3.60 -4.86
CA ASN A 347 9.69 -2.99 -5.46
C ASN A 347 8.54 -2.86 -4.43
N ALA A 348 8.34 -3.88 -3.60
CA ALA A 348 7.31 -3.85 -2.56
C ALA A 348 7.57 -2.74 -1.52
N PHE A 349 8.83 -2.53 -1.13
CA PHE A 349 9.22 -1.48 -0.18
C PHE A 349 9.14 -0.07 -0.80
N LEU A 350 9.61 0.10 -2.03
CA LEU A 350 9.50 1.40 -2.72
C LEU A 350 8.04 1.79 -2.95
N GLY A 351 7.18 0.84 -3.35
CA GLY A 351 5.75 1.08 -3.50
C GLY A 351 5.03 1.41 -2.18
N ALA A 352 5.58 0.98 -1.03
CA ALA A 352 5.01 1.29 0.28
C ALA A 352 5.12 2.78 0.65
N SER A 353 5.97 3.59 0.00
CA SER A 353 6.09 5.04 0.23
C SER A 353 4.75 5.77 0.08
N GLN A 354 3.92 5.37 -0.88
CA GLN A 354 2.65 6.03 -1.17
C GLN A 354 1.65 5.96 -0.01
N THR A 355 1.65 4.89 0.79
CA THR A 355 0.75 4.80 1.94
C THR A 355 1.07 5.84 3.01
N THR A 356 2.35 6.13 3.23
CA THR A 356 2.79 7.19 4.17
C THR A 356 2.56 8.58 3.57
N ALA A 357 2.80 8.77 2.27
CA ALA A 357 2.50 10.04 1.58
C ALA A 357 1.02 10.41 1.72
N LEU A 358 0.12 9.44 1.56
CA LEU A 358 -1.32 9.65 1.78
C LEU A 358 -1.65 9.94 3.23
N ALA A 359 -0.99 9.29 4.19
CA ALA A 359 -1.19 9.58 5.61
C ALA A 359 -0.80 11.02 5.95
N PHE A 360 0.32 11.54 5.42
CA PHE A 360 0.71 12.95 5.51
C PHE A 360 -0.33 13.86 4.88
N THR A 361 -0.72 13.57 3.65
CA THR A 361 -1.67 14.37 2.87
C THR A 361 -3.00 14.53 3.60
N TRP A 362 -3.56 13.42 4.09
CA TRP A 362 -4.80 13.43 4.87
C TRP A 362 -4.63 14.15 6.22
N PHE A 363 -3.47 14.00 6.88
CA PHE A 363 -3.19 14.71 8.12
C PHE A 363 -3.19 16.23 7.90
N LEU A 364 -2.43 16.72 6.92
CA LEU A 364 -2.37 18.14 6.60
C LEU A 364 -3.75 18.68 6.22
N CYS A 365 -4.54 17.92 5.47
CA CYS A 365 -5.92 18.23 5.16
C CYS A 365 -6.77 18.38 6.43
N MET A 366 -6.67 17.43 7.37
CA MET A 366 -7.48 17.43 8.59
C MET A 366 -7.13 18.61 9.51
N ILE A 367 -5.85 18.92 9.71
CA ILE A 367 -5.47 20.06 10.55
C ILE A 367 -5.82 21.40 9.89
N ALA A 368 -5.68 21.52 8.57
CA ALA A 368 -6.07 22.71 7.83
C ALA A 368 -7.58 23.03 7.94
N LYS A 369 -8.42 21.98 8.03
CA LYS A 369 -9.87 22.10 8.26
C LYS A 369 -10.26 22.28 9.72
N ASN A 370 -9.33 22.05 10.65
CA ASN A 370 -9.58 22.07 12.08
C ASN A 370 -8.55 22.96 12.81
N PRO A 371 -8.61 24.29 12.65
CA PRO A 371 -7.58 25.22 13.15
C PRO A 371 -7.39 25.15 14.67
N LYS A 372 -8.43 24.78 15.44
CA LYS A 372 -8.31 24.56 16.89
C LYS A 372 -7.32 23.43 17.21
N HIS A 373 -7.38 22.32 16.48
CA HIS A 373 -6.47 21.20 16.68
C HIS A 373 -5.07 21.52 16.16
N GLN A 374 -4.95 22.31 15.10
CA GLN A 374 -3.66 22.81 14.61
C GLN A 374 -2.98 23.69 15.68
N GLN A 375 -3.73 24.58 16.35
CA GLN A 375 -3.16 25.40 17.43
C GLN A 375 -2.63 24.53 18.58
N LEU A 376 -3.38 23.51 19.01
CA LEU A 376 -2.90 22.57 20.05
C LEU A 376 -1.64 21.81 19.63
N LEU A 377 -1.50 21.51 18.35
CA LEU A 377 -0.29 20.90 17.80
C LEU A 377 0.90 21.90 17.81
N HIS A 378 0.64 23.16 17.48
CA HIS A 378 1.65 24.21 17.58
C HIS A 378 2.11 24.39 19.04
N ASP A 379 1.18 24.44 19.98
CA ASP A 379 1.49 24.55 21.40
C ASP A 379 2.35 23.35 21.89
N GLU A 380 2.06 22.13 21.40
CA GLU A 380 2.85 20.94 21.74
C GLU A 380 4.27 20.99 21.15
N VAL A 381 4.42 21.33 19.85
CA VAL A 381 5.76 21.41 19.25
C VAL A 381 6.58 22.57 19.84
N ASP A 382 5.96 23.69 20.16
CA ASP A 382 6.62 24.83 20.81
C ASP A 382 7.06 24.46 22.24
N HIS A 383 6.27 23.68 22.96
CA HIS A 383 6.64 23.16 24.27
C HIS A 383 7.86 22.21 24.22
N VAL A 384 7.91 21.35 23.20
CA VAL A 384 8.98 20.32 23.08
C VAL A 384 10.27 20.92 22.54
N PHE A 385 10.19 21.83 21.57
CA PHE A 385 11.37 22.34 20.85
C PHE A 385 11.77 23.76 21.28
N GLY A 386 10.86 24.56 21.83
CA GLY A 386 11.08 25.98 22.10
C GLY A 386 11.41 26.72 20.79
N GLU A 387 12.31 27.70 20.90
CA GLU A 387 12.83 28.47 19.76
C GLU A 387 14.00 27.76 19.03
N SER A 388 14.36 26.55 19.44
CA SER A 388 15.52 25.83 18.92
C SER A 388 15.23 25.18 17.57
N ASP A 389 16.10 25.41 16.58
CA ASP A 389 16.06 24.75 15.26
C ASP A 389 16.69 23.35 15.26
N ARG A 390 17.00 22.80 16.42
CA ARG A 390 17.62 21.47 16.54
C ARG A 390 16.76 20.38 15.88
N PRO A 391 17.38 19.32 15.34
CA PRO A 391 16.66 18.18 14.82
C PRO A 391 15.87 17.47 15.93
N CYS A 392 14.81 16.77 15.52
CA CYS A 392 13.99 15.94 16.39
C CYS A 392 14.79 14.72 16.86
N THR A 393 14.74 14.41 18.16
CA THR A 393 15.39 13.25 18.76
C THR A 393 14.36 12.15 19.07
N SER A 394 14.84 10.92 19.32
CA SER A 394 13.97 9.83 19.77
C SER A 394 13.24 10.13 21.08
N GLN A 395 13.82 10.99 21.95
CA GLN A 395 13.19 11.42 23.19
C GLN A 395 12.00 12.36 22.90
N ASP A 396 12.17 13.33 22.01
CA ASP A 396 11.10 14.26 21.63
C ASP A 396 9.86 13.54 21.10
N LEU A 397 10.06 12.43 20.37
CA LEU A 397 8.96 11.62 19.83
C LEU A 397 8.05 11.02 20.92
N THR A 398 8.56 10.85 22.14
CA THR A 398 7.78 10.36 23.28
C THR A 398 6.94 11.45 23.92
N GLU A 399 7.33 12.72 23.73
CA GLU A 399 6.62 13.90 24.23
C GLU A 399 5.53 14.37 23.28
N LEU A 400 5.64 14.10 21.96
CA LEU A 400 4.67 14.45 20.94
C LEU A 400 3.44 13.51 20.99
N LYS A 401 2.64 13.64 22.05
CA LYS A 401 1.49 12.76 22.36
C LYS A 401 0.23 13.17 21.62
N TYR A 402 -0.03 14.49 21.57
CA TYR A 402 -1.19 15.01 20.87
C TYR A 402 -1.04 14.85 19.36
N LEU A 403 0.16 15.07 18.84
CA LEU A 403 0.50 14.76 17.44
C LEU A 403 0.20 13.29 17.11
N GLU A 404 0.55 12.36 17.99
CA GLU A 404 0.22 10.94 17.79
C GLU A 404 -1.28 10.69 17.78
N CYS A 405 -2.05 11.36 18.65
CA CYS A 405 -3.51 11.28 18.65
C CYS A 405 -4.11 11.81 17.33
N CYS A 406 -3.62 12.94 16.82
CA CYS A 406 -4.05 13.51 15.54
C CYS A 406 -3.70 12.59 14.36
N ILE A 407 -2.50 11.99 14.34
CA ILE A 407 -2.11 11.01 13.32
C ILE A 407 -3.06 9.80 13.35
N LYS A 408 -3.34 9.26 14.53
CA LYS A 408 -4.24 8.11 14.69
C LYS A 408 -5.67 8.45 14.25
N GLU A 409 -6.19 9.62 14.61
CA GLU A 409 -7.53 10.05 14.21
C GLU A 409 -7.62 10.28 12.70
N THR A 410 -6.58 10.83 12.08
CA THR A 410 -6.49 10.93 10.62
C THR A 410 -6.55 9.56 9.97
N MET A 411 -5.75 8.60 10.44
CA MET A 411 -5.75 7.22 9.91
C MET A 411 -7.04 6.46 10.23
N ARG A 412 -7.82 6.88 11.23
CA ARG A 412 -9.16 6.35 11.48
C ARG A 412 -10.11 6.81 10.37
N LEU A 413 -10.15 8.11 10.09
CA LEU A 413 -11.03 8.68 9.06
C LEU A 413 -10.61 8.27 7.65
N TYR A 414 -9.31 8.33 7.37
CA TYR A 414 -8.74 8.10 6.04
C TYR A 414 -7.61 7.07 6.10
N PRO A 415 -7.91 5.79 6.36
CA PRO A 415 -6.89 4.74 6.32
C PRO A 415 -6.38 4.59 4.90
N SER A 416 -5.06 4.76 4.67
CA SER A 416 -4.45 4.66 3.33
C SER A 416 -4.82 3.35 2.62
N ILE A 417 -4.98 2.24 3.37
CA ILE A 417 -5.51 0.97 2.87
C ILE A 417 -6.88 0.74 3.51
N PRO A 418 -8.00 0.94 2.77
CA PRO A 418 -9.35 0.88 3.33
C PRO A 418 -9.88 -0.53 3.59
N PHE A 419 -9.25 -1.57 3.00
CA PHE A 419 -9.57 -2.97 3.25
C PHE A 419 -8.40 -3.90 2.95
N VAL A 420 -8.41 -5.08 3.56
CA VAL A 420 -7.45 -6.17 3.27
C VAL A 420 -8.18 -7.49 3.07
N LEU A 421 -7.62 -8.36 2.23
CA LEU A 421 -8.27 -9.62 1.87
C LEU A 421 -7.55 -10.83 2.48
N ARG A 422 -8.33 -11.86 2.82
CA ARG A 422 -7.86 -13.19 3.24
C ARG A 422 -8.59 -14.28 2.47
N CYS A 423 -7.92 -15.39 2.18
CA CYS A 423 -8.53 -16.60 1.66
C CYS A 423 -8.65 -17.63 2.79
N LEU A 424 -9.84 -18.15 3.04
CA LEU A 424 -10.05 -19.13 4.11
C LEU A 424 -9.52 -20.51 3.68
N PRO A 425 -8.62 -21.14 4.46
CA PRO A 425 -8.07 -22.45 4.15
C PRO A 425 -8.99 -23.61 4.53
N GLU A 426 -9.99 -23.37 5.35
CA GLU A 426 -10.97 -24.32 5.88
C GLU A 426 -12.34 -23.67 6.03
N ASP A 427 -13.40 -24.43 6.28
CA ASP A 427 -14.71 -23.89 6.63
C ASP A 427 -14.62 -23.22 8.01
N VAL A 428 -15.22 -22.06 8.18
CA VAL A 428 -15.17 -21.28 9.42
C VAL A 428 -16.55 -20.71 9.73
N GLU A 429 -16.98 -20.83 10.97
CA GLU A 429 -18.21 -20.19 11.44
C GLU A 429 -17.91 -18.76 11.93
N ILE A 430 -18.59 -17.77 11.36
CA ILE A 430 -18.46 -16.35 11.71
C ILE A 430 -19.85 -15.70 11.65
N GLY A 431 -20.25 -15.03 12.75
CA GLY A 431 -21.51 -14.32 12.80
C GLY A 431 -22.75 -15.20 12.56
N GLY A 432 -22.68 -16.49 12.93
CA GLY A 432 -23.76 -17.47 12.72
C GLY A 432 -23.84 -18.05 11.30
N TYR A 433 -22.87 -17.73 10.42
CA TYR A 433 -22.77 -18.27 9.06
C TYR A 433 -21.54 -19.15 8.90
N VAL A 434 -21.68 -20.25 8.16
CA VAL A 434 -20.54 -21.07 7.75
C VAL A 434 -19.93 -20.51 6.48
N LEU A 435 -18.76 -19.90 6.58
CA LEU A 435 -17.97 -19.42 5.47
C LEU A 435 -17.17 -20.59 4.89
N PRO A 436 -17.37 -21.00 3.63
CA PRO A 436 -16.74 -22.20 3.09
C PRO A 436 -15.25 -21.97 2.76
N LYS A 437 -14.49 -23.04 2.84
CA LYS A 437 -13.09 -23.10 2.38
C LYS A 437 -12.94 -22.49 0.99
N GLY A 438 -11.88 -21.68 0.82
CA GLY A 438 -11.53 -21.04 -0.45
C GLY A 438 -12.25 -19.71 -0.72
N VAL A 439 -13.18 -19.30 0.15
CA VAL A 439 -13.82 -18.00 -0.02
C VAL A 439 -12.86 -16.86 0.34
N THR A 440 -12.97 -15.75 -0.38
CA THR A 440 -12.30 -14.49 -0.07
C THR A 440 -13.09 -13.72 0.97
N VAL A 441 -12.43 -13.30 2.05
CA VAL A 441 -12.97 -12.41 3.08
C VAL A 441 -12.27 -11.06 2.98
N ALA A 442 -13.05 -9.99 2.87
CA ALA A 442 -12.59 -8.61 2.93
C ALA A 442 -12.81 -8.06 4.34
N ILE A 443 -11.71 -7.67 4.99
CA ILE A 443 -11.73 -6.97 6.28
C ILE A 443 -11.79 -5.49 5.96
N MET A 444 -12.94 -4.87 6.22
CA MET A 444 -13.26 -3.51 5.81
C MET A 444 -12.76 -2.51 6.86
N ILE A 445 -11.47 -2.14 6.77
CA ILE A 445 -10.80 -1.25 7.73
C ILE A 445 -11.53 0.10 7.83
N HIS A 446 -11.90 0.69 6.70
CA HIS A 446 -12.66 1.95 6.69
C HIS A 446 -13.99 1.81 7.47
N SER A 447 -14.77 0.76 7.22
CA SER A 447 -16.05 0.54 7.92
C SER A 447 -15.85 0.29 9.41
N LEU A 448 -14.80 -0.46 9.81
CA LEU A 448 -14.44 -0.68 11.21
C LEU A 448 -14.16 0.64 11.93
N HIS A 449 -13.41 1.50 11.27
CA HIS A 449 -13.01 2.81 11.80
C HIS A 449 -14.15 3.82 11.84
N HIS A 450 -15.21 3.63 11.04
CA HIS A 450 -16.42 4.47 11.01
C HIS A 450 -17.62 3.81 11.71
N ASN A 451 -17.40 2.74 12.46
CA ASN A 451 -18.50 2.08 13.20
C ASN A 451 -19.01 2.99 14.32
N PRO A 452 -20.29 3.48 14.28
CA PRO A 452 -20.82 4.41 15.26
C PRO A 452 -21.00 3.79 16.66
N GLN A 453 -21.03 2.46 16.77
CA GLN A 453 -21.07 1.75 18.04
C GLN A 453 -19.73 1.84 18.79
N VAL A 454 -18.62 1.97 18.05
CA VAL A 454 -17.27 2.12 18.60
C VAL A 454 -16.85 3.58 18.66
N TYR A 455 -17.21 4.35 17.64
CA TYR A 455 -16.83 5.76 17.48
C TYR A 455 -18.10 6.62 17.33
N PRO A 456 -18.67 7.14 18.42
CA PRO A 456 -19.81 8.07 18.35
C PRO A 456 -19.47 9.28 17.46
N ASN A 457 -20.41 9.69 16.58
CA ASN A 457 -20.16 10.72 15.54
C ASN A 457 -18.90 10.43 14.72
N PRO A 458 -18.85 9.31 13.96
CA PRO A 458 -17.64 8.78 13.39
C PRO A 458 -16.99 9.69 12.32
N GLU A 459 -17.75 10.60 11.72
CA GLU A 459 -17.27 11.54 10.70
C GLU A 459 -16.55 12.77 11.29
N VAL A 460 -16.66 12.98 12.61
CA VAL A 460 -16.04 14.13 13.27
C VAL A 460 -14.59 13.82 13.61
N PHE A 461 -13.68 14.71 13.17
CA PHE A 461 -12.28 14.65 13.56
C PHE A 461 -12.13 15.02 15.04
N ASN A 462 -11.81 14.03 15.85
CA ASN A 462 -11.63 14.19 17.31
C ASN A 462 -10.43 13.38 17.79
N PRO A 463 -9.23 13.96 17.85
CA PRO A 463 -8.02 13.29 18.32
C PRO A 463 -8.10 12.76 19.76
N GLU A 464 -8.94 13.36 20.62
CA GLU A 464 -9.11 12.96 22.01
C GLU A 464 -9.60 11.51 22.17
N ARG A 465 -10.20 10.93 21.12
CA ARG A 465 -10.55 9.50 21.07
C ARG A 465 -9.35 8.57 21.32
N PHE A 466 -8.13 9.06 21.03
CA PHE A 466 -6.89 8.30 21.16
C PHE A 466 -6.07 8.63 22.42
N LEU A 467 -6.60 9.49 23.27
CA LEU A 467 -6.06 9.64 24.61
C LEU A 467 -6.17 8.31 25.39
N PRO A 468 -5.20 7.99 26.26
CA PRO A 468 -5.20 6.73 27.01
C PRO A 468 -6.52 6.43 27.71
N GLU A 469 -7.08 7.43 28.40
CA GLU A 469 -8.35 7.33 29.15
C GLU A 469 -9.56 7.02 28.25
N ASN A 470 -9.58 7.51 27.01
CA ASN A 470 -10.66 7.32 26.06
C ASN A 470 -10.49 6.05 25.20
N SER A 471 -9.35 5.36 25.35
CA SER A 471 -9.05 4.12 24.62
C SER A 471 -9.33 2.86 25.45
N VAL A 472 -9.61 3.00 26.74
CA VAL A 472 -9.87 1.87 27.64
C VAL A 472 -11.12 1.11 27.19
N GLY A 473 -11.02 -0.22 27.13
CA GLY A 473 -12.14 -1.10 26.73
C GLY A 473 -12.44 -1.14 25.23
N ARG A 474 -11.73 -0.38 24.39
CA ARG A 474 -11.91 -0.47 22.94
C ARG A 474 -11.39 -1.81 22.43
N HIS A 475 -12.19 -2.48 21.60
CA HIS A 475 -11.81 -3.75 20.99
C HIS A 475 -10.49 -3.61 20.19
N PRO A 476 -9.53 -4.56 20.30
CA PRO A 476 -8.22 -4.44 19.61
C PRO A 476 -8.32 -4.27 18.10
N TYR A 477 -9.35 -4.85 17.47
CA TYR A 477 -9.56 -4.74 16.01
C TYR A 477 -10.46 -3.59 15.59
N ALA A 478 -10.88 -2.73 16.53
CA ALA A 478 -11.62 -1.52 16.19
C ALA A 478 -10.77 -0.45 15.49
N PHE A 479 -9.42 -0.46 15.71
CA PHE A 479 -8.48 0.45 15.08
C PHE A 479 -7.28 -0.32 14.53
N ILE A 480 -7.28 -0.60 13.23
CA ILE A 480 -6.28 -1.43 12.55
C ILE A 480 -5.76 -0.81 11.23
N PRO A 481 -5.29 0.45 11.21
CA PRO A 481 -4.85 1.12 9.98
C PRO A 481 -3.62 0.41 9.36
N PHE A 482 -2.86 -0.33 10.15
CA PHE A 482 -1.73 -1.16 9.73
C PHE A 482 -2.09 -2.66 9.65
N SER A 483 -3.38 -2.99 9.54
CA SER A 483 -3.90 -4.34 9.70
C SER A 483 -3.56 -4.89 11.10
N ALA A 484 -3.79 -6.18 11.34
CA ALA A 484 -3.52 -6.81 12.63
C ALA A 484 -3.10 -8.28 12.46
N GLY A 485 -2.69 -8.90 13.57
CA GLY A 485 -2.25 -10.30 13.62
C GLY A 485 -0.93 -10.54 12.89
N PRO A 486 -0.63 -11.78 12.51
CA PRO A 486 0.65 -12.15 11.90
C PRO A 486 0.97 -11.39 10.60
N ARG A 487 -0.05 -10.97 9.87
CA ARG A 487 0.05 -10.25 8.59
C ARG A 487 -0.07 -8.74 8.73
N ASN A 488 0.15 -8.19 9.91
CA ASN A 488 0.21 -6.74 10.10
C ASN A 488 1.34 -6.10 9.29
N CYS A 489 1.29 -4.78 9.13
CA CYS A 489 2.33 -4.02 8.44
C CYS A 489 3.70 -4.22 9.13
N ILE A 490 4.71 -4.60 8.36
CA ILE A 490 6.09 -4.71 8.85
C ILE A 490 6.68 -3.33 9.18
N GLY A 491 6.27 -2.29 8.41
CA GLY A 491 6.75 -0.92 8.53
C GLY A 491 6.01 -0.06 9.55
N LEU A 492 5.08 -0.61 10.36
CA LEU A 492 4.26 0.19 11.29
C LEU A 492 5.09 1.16 12.14
N LYS A 493 6.14 0.66 12.80
CA LYS A 493 6.98 1.48 13.68
C LYS A 493 7.75 2.55 12.90
N PHE A 494 8.23 2.20 11.71
CA PHE A 494 8.92 3.13 10.82
C PHE A 494 7.97 4.23 10.33
N ALA A 495 6.79 3.88 9.85
CA ALA A 495 5.81 4.86 9.39
C ALA A 495 5.40 5.85 10.50
N MET A 496 5.20 5.37 11.72
CA MET A 496 4.91 6.27 12.86
C MET A 496 6.08 7.17 13.22
N LEU A 497 7.31 6.66 13.12
CA LEU A 497 8.54 7.45 13.31
C LEU A 497 8.64 8.54 12.24
N GLU A 498 8.49 8.18 10.98
CA GLU A 498 8.52 9.07 9.82
C GLU A 498 7.43 10.16 9.94
N LEU A 499 6.18 9.75 10.21
CA LEU A 499 5.06 10.68 10.38
C LEU A 499 5.34 11.71 11.49
N LYS A 500 5.80 11.28 12.67
CA LYS A 500 6.05 12.19 13.78
C LYS A 500 7.17 13.20 13.46
N ILE A 501 8.30 12.75 12.91
CA ILE A 501 9.46 13.63 12.64
C ILE A 501 9.11 14.67 11.57
N VAL A 502 8.57 14.23 10.42
CA VAL A 502 8.28 15.13 9.31
C VAL A 502 7.17 16.12 9.69
N LEU A 503 6.09 15.66 10.33
CA LEU A 503 5.00 16.53 10.75
C LEU A 503 5.44 17.52 11.83
N ALA A 504 6.27 17.10 12.80
CA ALA A 504 6.82 18.04 13.79
C ALA A 504 7.64 19.16 13.12
N ASN A 505 8.49 18.82 12.14
CA ASN A 505 9.28 19.82 11.42
C ASN A 505 8.41 20.75 10.56
N LEU A 506 7.35 20.23 9.91
CA LEU A 506 6.39 21.06 9.15
C LEU A 506 5.58 21.98 10.07
N LEU A 507 5.06 21.47 11.20
CA LEU A 507 4.28 22.25 12.17
C LEU A 507 5.09 23.33 12.88
N ARG A 508 6.40 23.19 13.01
CA ARG A 508 7.28 24.25 13.53
C ARG A 508 7.44 25.42 12.58
N ARG A 509 7.18 25.22 11.28
CA ARG A 509 7.47 26.21 10.23
C ARG A 509 6.24 26.78 9.55
N PHE A 510 5.14 26.03 9.48
CA PHE A 510 4.00 26.38 8.65
C PHE A 510 2.67 26.31 9.39
N ASP A 511 1.77 27.20 8.97
CA ASP A 511 0.34 27.15 9.17
C ASP A 511 -0.31 26.61 7.90
N PHE A 512 -1.29 25.74 8.07
CA PHE A 512 -2.06 25.14 6.99
C PHE A 512 -3.52 25.56 7.09
N SER A 513 -4.11 25.99 5.98
CA SER A 513 -5.53 26.32 5.92
C SER A 513 -6.14 25.93 4.59
N VAL A 514 -7.44 25.81 4.56
CA VAL A 514 -8.24 25.62 3.34
C VAL A 514 -9.01 26.89 3.05
N ARG A 515 -9.28 27.16 1.76
CA ARG A 515 -10.05 28.35 1.35
C ARG A 515 -11.46 28.33 1.92
N ASP A 516 -12.10 27.20 1.89
CA ASP A 516 -13.44 26.99 2.44
C ASP A 516 -13.51 25.66 3.23
N PRO A 517 -13.54 25.72 4.58
CA PRO A 517 -13.65 24.52 5.41
C PRO A 517 -14.94 23.71 5.23
N SER A 518 -16.01 24.33 4.67
CA SER A 518 -17.30 23.66 4.47
C SER A 518 -17.29 22.70 3.28
N VAL A 519 -16.37 22.87 2.31
CA VAL A 519 -16.25 22.02 1.15
C VAL A 519 -15.68 20.64 1.57
N PRO A 520 -16.42 19.54 1.39
CA PRO A 520 -15.91 18.22 1.73
C PRO A 520 -14.84 17.79 0.72
N ILE A 521 -13.71 17.29 1.23
CA ILE A 521 -12.72 16.62 0.39
C ILE A 521 -13.15 15.16 0.19
N LYS A 522 -13.38 14.79 -1.06
CA LYS A 522 -13.88 13.48 -1.41
C LYS A 522 -12.73 12.47 -1.45
N ALA A 523 -12.89 11.39 -0.71
CA ALA A 523 -12.00 10.24 -0.80
C ALA A 523 -12.42 9.34 -1.97
N SER A 524 -11.46 8.93 -2.79
CA SER A 524 -11.63 8.00 -3.91
C SER A 524 -11.06 6.65 -3.56
N LEU A 525 -11.86 5.59 -3.74
CA LEU A 525 -11.40 4.21 -3.56
C LEU A 525 -10.68 3.75 -4.81
N GLU A 526 -9.38 3.88 -4.81
CA GLU A 526 -8.51 3.34 -5.85
C GLU A 526 -7.79 2.08 -5.33
N LEU A 527 -6.49 1.91 -5.62
CA LEU A 527 -5.68 0.93 -4.90
C LEU A 527 -5.58 1.31 -3.42
N LEU A 528 -5.36 2.58 -3.19
CA LEU A 528 -5.31 3.24 -1.89
C LEU A 528 -6.50 4.19 -1.75
N LEU A 529 -6.72 4.71 -0.56
CA LEU A 529 -7.73 5.74 -0.32
C LEU A 529 -7.13 7.13 -0.60
N THR A 530 -7.32 7.61 -1.82
CA THR A 530 -6.75 8.87 -2.32
C THR A 530 -7.76 10.02 -2.25
N PRO A 531 -7.32 11.27 -2.09
CA PRO A 531 -8.17 12.42 -2.36
C PRO A 531 -8.46 12.50 -3.86
N LYS A 532 -9.75 12.63 -4.24
CA LYS A 532 -10.21 12.58 -5.64
C LYS A 532 -9.59 13.66 -6.52
N ASP A 533 -9.51 14.87 -5.99
CA ASP A 533 -9.08 16.06 -6.72
C ASP A 533 -7.77 16.65 -6.15
N GLY A 534 -6.94 15.83 -5.46
CA GLY A 534 -5.79 16.30 -4.69
C GLY A 534 -6.18 16.94 -3.36
N VAL A 535 -5.18 17.47 -2.64
CA VAL A 535 -5.38 18.26 -1.41
C VAL A 535 -4.69 19.60 -1.59
N HIS A 536 -5.49 20.59 -1.91
CA HIS A 536 -5.03 21.97 -2.14
C HIS A 536 -5.15 22.77 -0.85
N LEU A 537 -4.01 23.25 -0.33
CA LEU A 537 -3.92 23.98 0.94
C LEU A 537 -3.24 25.33 0.72
N ILE A 538 -3.69 26.33 1.45
CA ILE A 538 -2.96 27.58 1.64
C ILE A 538 -1.97 27.32 2.76
N VAL A 539 -0.67 27.45 2.45
CA VAL A 539 0.42 27.22 3.38
C VAL A 539 1.14 28.56 3.62
N THR A 540 1.27 28.95 4.88
CA THR A 540 1.96 30.18 5.27
C THR A 540 3.05 29.90 6.29
N LYS A 541 4.15 30.68 6.25
CA LYS A 541 5.19 30.57 7.28
C LYS A 541 4.62 31.06 8.61
N ARG A 542 4.82 30.29 9.66
CA ARG A 542 4.44 30.72 11.02
C ARG A 542 5.21 32.00 11.39
N GLN A 543 4.48 32.97 11.89
CA GLN A 543 5.10 34.08 12.63
C GLN A 543 5.38 33.53 14.04
N GLN A 544 6.65 33.33 14.37
CA GLN A 544 7.00 33.07 15.77
C GLN A 544 6.70 34.34 16.54
N ASP A 545 5.67 34.31 17.39
CA ASP A 545 5.44 35.38 18.34
C ASP A 545 6.69 35.45 19.23
N VAL A 546 7.48 36.51 19.05
CA VAL A 546 8.55 36.89 19.97
C VAL A 546 7.87 37.21 21.30
N ARG A 547 7.74 36.20 22.16
CA ARG A 547 7.27 36.37 23.53
C ARG A 547 8.42 36.65 24.48
#